data_1589e66d660ff01d7535e72a59ad4035
#
_entry.id   1589e66d660ff01d7535e72a59ad4035
#
_cell.length_a   1.000
_cell.length_b   1.000
_cell.length_c   1.000
_cell.angle_alpha   90.00
_cell.angle_beta   90.00
_cell.angle_gamma   90.00
#
_symmetry.space_group_name_H-M   'P 1'
#
loop_
_entity.id
_entity.type
_entity.pdbx_description
1 polymer ?
#
loop_
_entity_poly.entity_id
_entity_poly.type
_entity_poly.pdbx_seq_one_letter_code
_entity_poly.pdbx_strand_id
1 'polypeptide(L)'
;RMLWANIVKGYNPSKNCACKMHIHARTADWNQTVYDPYVNMLRGTTEAMSATIAGVHSLEVTPFDAAFESPTEFSKRIARNVELLLKHESHFDQVVDPAGGSYYVENLTQSIAAEAWKLFLEIEEKGGYAEAYKAGFIKERVEASAAAKDKAIATRRQTLLGANQFPNFTEVAPKEITAEAVTRPAAEGNVLTPYRGAMAFEAMRLHVDRSGKQPKAFMLTCGNLEMARARAQFSCNFFACAGIRVQDN
;
A
#
# COMPACT_ATOMS: atom_id res chain seq x y z
N ARG A 1 16.31 5.79 -11.66
CA ARG A 1 17.77 5.90 -11.95
C ARG A 1 18.01 6.34 -13.39
N MET A 2 17.43 5.67 -14.38
CA MET A 2 17.63 5.99 -15.80
C MET A 2 17.26 7.43 -16.12
N LEU A 3 16.07 7.91 -15.73
CA LEU A 3 15.63 9.28 -15.93
C LEU A 3 16.56 10.29 -15.24
N TRP A 4 16.94 10.05 -13.99
CA TRP A 4 17.89 10.88 -13.26
C TRP A 4 19.23 11.00 -13.99
N ALA A 5 19.79 9.85 -14.40
CA ALA A 5 21.07 9.84 -15.09
C ALA A 5 21.03 10.64 -16.39
N ASN A 6 19.93 10.55 -17.16
CA ASN A 6 19.75 11.28 -18.40
C ASN A 6 19.63 12.79 -18.15
N ILE A 7 18.84 13.22 -17.16
CA ILE A 7 18.68 14.63 -16.81
C ILE A 7 20.02 15.22 -16.36
N VAL A 8 20.69 14.56 -15.40
CA VAL A 8 21.96 15.08 -14.85
C VAL A 8 23.06 15.10 -15.91
N LYS A 9 23.09 14.10 -16.81
CA LYS A 9 24.05 14.08 -17.93
C LYS A 9 23.87 15.28 -18.85
N GLY A 10 22.66 15.78 -19.04
CA GLY A 10 22.37 16.97 -19.83
C GLY A 10 23.02 18.25 -19.28
N TYR A 11 23.33 18.29 -17.98
CA TYR A 11 24.05 19.40 -17.34
C TYR A 11 25.58 19.27 -17.41
N ASN A 12 26.12 18.26 -18.13
CA ASN A 12 27.56 18.03 -18.28
C ASN A 12 28.36 18.03 -16.97
N PRO A 13 28.01 17.16 -16.00
CA PRO A 13 28.69 17.15 -14.70
C PRO A 13 30.17 16.79 -14.84
N SER A 14 31.02 17.41 -14.04
CA SER A 14 32.46 17.16 -14.05
C SER A 14 32.86 15.76 -13.57
N LYS A 15 31.94 15.06 -12.86
CA LYS A 15 32.16 13.70 -12.35
C LYS A 15 30.97 12.80 -12.70
N ASN A 16 31.25 11.62 -13.24
CA ASN A 16 30.22 10.63 -13.59
C ASN A 16 29.42 10.14 -12.39
N CYS A 17 29.93 10.23 -11.16
CA CYS A 17 29.19 9.84 -9.97
C CYS A 17 27.94 10.72 -9.73
N ALA A 18 27.88 11.94 -10.27
CA ALA A 18 26.70 12.78 -10.19
C ALA A 18 25.48 12.17 -10.88
N CYS A 19 25.70 11.34 -11.92
CA CYS A 19 24.64 10.65 -12.63
C CYS A 19 24.10 9.41 -11.85
N LYS A 20 24.75 9.03 -10.75
CA LYS A 20 24.31 7.92 -9.90
C LYS A 20 23.36 8.43 -8.82
N MET A 21 22.10 8.03 -8.90
CA MET A 21 21.10 8.38 -7.91
C MET A 21 21.29 7.57 -6.63
N HIS A 22 21.42 8.23 -5.48
CA HIS A 22 21.35 7.58 -4.18
C HIS A 22 19.87 7.43 -3.77
N ILE A 23 19.44 6.20 -3.47
CA ILE A 23 18.04 5.89 -3.20
C ILE A 23 17.92 5.39 -1.77
N HIS A 24 17.08 6.08 -0.99
CA HIS A 24 16.51 5.59 0.25
C HIS A 24 15.07 5.12 -0.03
N ALA A 25 14.70 3.93 0.40
CA ALA A 25 13.34 3.43 0.31
C ALA A 25 12.72 3.28 1.70
N ARG A 26 11.42 3.46 1.78
CA ARG A 26 10.60 3.18 2.95
C ARG A 26 9.39 2.36 2.50
N THR A 27 8.98 1.38 3.30
CA THR A 27 7.76 0.62 3.04
C THR A 27 6.53 1.53 3.08
N ALA A 28 5.51 1.20 2.28
CA ALA A 28 4.36 2.07 2.10
C ALA A 28 3.38 1.99 3.28
N ASP A 29 2.94 3.13 3.77
CA ASP A 29 1.90 3.19 4.80
C ASP A 29 0.50 2.98 4.21
N TRP A 30 0.33 3.21 2.90
CA TRP A 30 -0.97 3.21 2.22
C TRP A 30 -1.70 1.86 2.29
N ASN A 31 -0.99 0.74 2.22
CA ASN A 31 -1.54 -0.62 2.27
C ASN A 31 -1.57 -1.24 3.66
N GLN A 32 -1.12 -0.53 4.69
CA GLN A 32 -1.24 -1.01 6.06
C GLN A 32 -2.69 -1.01 6.54
N THR A 33 -3.02 -2.00 7.38
CA THR A 33 -4.35 -2.19 7.96
C THR A 33 -4.30 -2.13 9.48
N VAL A 34 -5.38 -1.65 10.11
CA VAL A 34 -5.53 -1.68 11.57
C VAL A 34 -6.19 -2.98 12.04
N TYR A 35 -6.97 -3.62 11.17
CA TYR A 35 -7.44 -4.99 11.37
C TYR A 35 -6.42 -5.97 10.80
N ASP A 36 -6.27 -7.11 11.47
CA ASP A 36 -5.29 -8.13 11.14
C ASP A 36 -3.86 -7.56 11.01
N PRO A 37 -3.38 -6.82 12.03
CA PRO A 37 -2.16 -6.01 11.92
C PRO A 37 -0.89 -6.85 11.68
N TYR A 38 -0.89 -8.11 12.07
CA TYR A 38 0.25 -9.00 11.82
C TYR A 38 0.48 -9.27 10.33
N VAL A 39 -0.55 -9.11 9.49
CA VAL A 39 -0.38 -9.18 8.03
C VAL A 39 0.48 -8.01 7.51
N ASN A 40 0.55 -6.90 8.24
CA ASN A 40 1.46 -5.80 7.90
C ASN A 40 2.94 -6.21 7.93
N MET A 41 3.32 -7.20 8.76
CA MET A 41 4.68 -7.75 8.74
C MET A 41 4.98 -8.44 7.40
N LEU A 42 4.02 -9.18 6.85
CA LEU A 42 4.16 -9.84 5.56
C LEU A 42 4.25 -8.82 4.42
N ARG A 43 3.42 -7.76 4.46
CA ARG A 43 3.48 -6.65 3.50
C ARG A 43 4.84 -5.96 3.55
N GLY A 44 5.27 -5.56 4.75
CA GLY A 44 6.57 -4.91 4.95
C GLY A 44 7.74 -5.79 4.47
N THR A 45 7.66 -7.12 4.68
CA THR A 45 8.68 -8.05 4.20
C THR A 45 8.75 -8.10 2.67
N THR A 46 7.60 -8.20 1.99
CA THR A 46 7.58 -8.27 0.51
C THR A 46 7.95 -6.94 -0.13
N GLU A 47 7.59 -5.81 0.47
CA GLU A 47 7.99 -4.47 0.03
C GLU A 47 9.50 -4.26 0.21
N ALA A 48 10.03 -4.62 1.37
CA ALA A 48 11.46 -4.58 1.67
C ALA A 48 12.26 -5.45 0.70
N MET A 49 11.77 -6.67 0.42
CA MET A 49 12.36 -7.55 -0.57
C MET A 49 12.39 -6.91 -1.96
N SER A 50 11.30 -6.30 -2.40
CA SER A 50 11.23 -5.59 -3.69
C SER A 50 12.24 -4.45 -3.77
N ALA A 51 12.34 -3.63 -2.72
CA ALA A 51 13.31 -2.55 -2.64
C ALA A 51 14.76 -3.05 -2.69
N THR A 52 15.05 -4.16 -1.99
CA THR A 52 16.38 -4.77 -1.95
C THR A 52 16.78 -5.34 -3.32
N ILE A 53 15.87 -6.03 -3.99
CA ILE A 53 16.07 -6.53 -5.37
C ILE A 53 16.34 -5.36 -6.33
N ALA A 54 15.64 -4.23 -6.16
CA ALA A 54 15.88 -3.01 -6.94
C ALA A 54 17.21 -2.31 -6.59
N GLY A 55 17.95 -2.79 -5.59
CA GLY A 55 19.28 -2.30 -5.21
C GLY A 55 19.25 -0.89 -4.62
N VAL A 56 18.34 -0.60 -3.68
CA VAL A 56 18.35 0.65 -2.91
C VAL A 56 19.58 0.74 -2.01
N HIS A 57 20.01 1.95 -1.65
CA HIS A 57 21.19 2.16 -0.82
C HIS A 57 20.89 2.06 0.67
N SER A 58 19.68 2.41 1.06
CA SER A 58 19.17 2.27 2.42
C SER A 58 17.67 2.00 2.40
N LEU A 59 17.20 1.34 3.43
CA LEU A 59 15.81 0.90 3.55
C LEU A 59 15.30 1.17 4.96
N GLU A 60 14.04 1.53 5.08
CA GLU A 60 13.29 1.61 6.33
C GLU A 60 12.03 0.77 6.22
N VAL A 61 11.82 -0.12 7.18
CA VAL A 61 10.61 -0.93 7.29
C VAL A 61 9.70 -0.36 8.37
N THR A 62 8.49 0.02 7.99
CA THR A 62 7.49 0.53 8.92
C THR A 62 7.02 -0.60 9.86
N PRO A 63 7.03 -0.40 11.18
CA PRO A 63 6.50 -1.36 12.13
C PRO A 63 5.02 -1.67 11.89
N PHE A 64 4.60 -2.90 12.16
CA PHE A 64 3.27 -3.40 11.81
C PHE A 64 2.12 -2.72 12.56
N ASP A 65 2.40 -2.13 13.72
CA ASP A 65 1.47 -1.44 14.61
C ASP A 65 1.35 0.07 14.32
N ALA A 66 2.24 0.61 13.49
CA ALA A 66 2.31 2.05 13.20
C ALA A 66 1.02 2.65 12.62
N ALA A 67 0.11 1.81 12.09
CA ALA A 67 -1.16 2.27 11.52
C ALA A 67 -2.18 2.72 12.58
N PHE A 68 -2.04 2.30 13.85
CA PHE A 68 -3.04 2.54 14.90
C PHE A 68 -2.47 2.91 16.27
N GLU A 69 -1.18 2.70 16.52
CA GLU A 69 -0.54 3.07 17.77
C GLU A 69 0.92 3.51 17.57
N SER A 70 1.52 4.08 18.60
CA SER A 70 2.95 4.34 18.59
C SER A 70 3.72 3.03 18.59
N PRO A 71 4.66 2.83 17.63
CA PRO A 71 5.40 1.58 17.52
C PRO A 71 6.07 1.13 18.81
N THR A 72 5.82 -0.10 19.18
CA THR A 72 6.41 -0.73 20.37
C THR A 72 7.86 -1.16 20.11
N GLU A 73 8.62 -1.43 21.17
CA GLU A 73 9.99 -1.97 21.02
C GLU A 73 9.97 -3.36 20.33
N PHE A 74 8.90 -4.13 20.51
CA PHE A 74 8.73 -5.40 19.84
C PHE A 74 8.54 -5.20 18.33
N SER A 75 7.61 -4.35 17.92
CA SER A 75 7.32 -4.10 16.49
C SER A 75 8.50 -3.48 15.76
N LYS A 76 9.22 -2.53 16.41
CA LYS A 76 10.47 -1.96 15.87
C LYS A 76 11.55 -3.02 15.68
N ARG A 77 11.67 -3.95 16.64
CA ARG A 77 12.59 -5.08 16.51
C ARG A 77 12.25 -5.98 15.33
N ILE A 78 10.96 -6.29 15.13
CA ILE A 78 10.51 -7.10 13.99
C ILE A 78 10.82 -6.38 12.68
N ALA A 79 10.50 -5.09 12.56
CA ALA A 79 10.78 -4.30 11.37
C ALA A 79 12.27 -4.31 11.00
N ARG A 80 13.17 -4.08 11.98
CA ARG A 80 14.62 -4.19 11.78
C ARG A 80 15.06 -5.60 11.39
N ASN A 81 14.45 -6.63 11.99
CA ASN A 81 14.81 -8.01 11.70
C ASN A 81 14.45 -8.43 10.28
N VAL A 82 13.42 -7.82 9.65
CA VAL A 82 13.13 -8.04 8.23
C VAL A 82 14.36 -7.69 7.38
N GLU A 83 14.98 -6.54 7.62
CA GLU A 83 16.19 -6.11 6.89
C GLU A 83 17.37 -7.05 7.12
N LEU A 84 17.58 -7.47 8.36
CA LEU A 84 18.65 -8.41 8.72
C LEU A 84 18.43 -9.80 8.08
N LEU A 85 17.18 -10.27 8.06
CA LEU A 85 16.79 -11.53 7.41
C LEU A 85 17.08 -11.47 5.90
N LEU A 86 16.65 -10.40 5.22
CA LEU A 86 16.91 -10.23 3.79
C LEU A 86 18.40 -10.19 3.48
N LYS A 87 19.22 -9.63 4.37
CA LYS A 87 20.66 -9.57 4.19
C LYS A 87 21.36 -10.87 4.54
N HIS A 88 21.11 -11.43 5.74
CA HIS A 88 21.94 -12.50 6.29
C HIS A 88 21.43 -13.92 6.00
N GLU A 89 20.11 -14.09 5.81
CA GLU A 89 19.51 -15.38 5.53
C GLU A 89 19.13 -15.54 4.05
N SER A 90 18.60 -14.46 3.43
CA SER A 90 18.17 -14.46 2.04
C SER A 90 19.27 -14.01 1.07
N HIS A 91 20.36 -13.44 1.56
CA HIS A 91 21.55 -13.05 0.80
C HIS A 91 21.29 -12.10 -0.38
N PHE A 92 20.29 -11.21 -0.27
CA PHE A 92 19.94 -10.27 -1.33
C PHE A 92 21.00 -9.17 -1.57
N ASP A 93 21.98 -9.04 -0.70
CA ASP A 93 23.11 -8.14 -0.87
C ASP A 93 24.27 -8.75 -1.69
N GLN A 94 24.19 -10.03 -2.05
CA GLN A 94 25.26 -10.75 -2.76
C GLN A 94 25.24 -10.55 -4.28
N VAL A 95 24.10 -10.10 -4.83
CA VAL A 95 23.91 -9.98 -6.28
C VAL A 95 23.48 -8.57 -6.65
N VAL A 96 24.18 -7.98 -7.61
CA VAL A 96 23.83 -6.67 -8.19
C VAL A 96 22.85 -6.90 -9.33
N ASP A 97 21.71 -6.17 -9.31
CA ASP A 97 20.68 -6.21 -10.34
C ASP A 97 20.21 -7.64 -10.70
N PRO A 98 19.68 -8.40 -9.71
CA PRO A 98 19.29 -9.79 -9.94
C PRO A 98 18.14 -9.96 -10.95
N ALA A 99 17.39 -8.90 -11.26
CA ALA A 99 16.32 -8.89 -12.25
C ALA A 99 16.78 -8.45 -13.64
N GLY A 100 18.05 -8.06 -13.79
CA GLY A 100 18.64 -7.60 -15.05
C GLY A 100 18.54 -8.67 -16.14
N GLY A 101 18.13 -8.25 -17.36
CA GLY A 101 17.95 -9.14 -18.50
C GLY A 101 16.60 -9.90 -18.52
N SER A 102 15.75 -9.75 -17.51
CA SER A 102 14.39 -10.26 -17.56
C SER A 102 13.55 -9.43 -18.55
N TYR A 103 13.09 -10.04 -19.64
CA TYR A 103 12.29 -9.34 -20.66
C TYR A 103 11.08 -8.60 -20.07
N TYR A 104 10.40 -9.21 -19.12
CA TYR A 104 9.25 -8.61 -18.48
C TYR A 104 9.64 -7.38 -17.65
N VAL A 105 10.65 -7.50 -16.80
CA VAL A 105 11.09 -6.43 -15.90
C VAL A 105 11.67 -5.27 -16.71
N GLU A 106 12.46 -5.54 -17.74
CA GLU A 106 13.03 -4.51 -18.61
C GLU A 106 11.94 -3.73 -19.37
N ASN A 107 10.99 -4.44 -19.99
CA ASN A 107 9.88 -3.80 -20.69
C ASN A 107 9.01 -2.97 -19.75
N LEU A 108 8.70 -3.49 -18.56
CA LEU A 108 7.93 -2.76 -17.56
C LEU A 108 8.66 -1.50 -17.07
N THR A 109 9.97 -1.62 -16.84
CA THR A 109 10.83 -0.49 -16.44
C THR A 109 10.82 0.61 -17.49
N GLN A 110 10.97 0.26 -18.77
CA GLN A 110 10.92 1.23 -19.87
C GLN A 110 9.54 1.88 -20.00
N SER A 111 8.47 1.11 -19.88
CA SER A 111 7.10 1.64 -19.95
C SER A 111 6.81 2.63 -18.81
N ILE A 112 7.18 2.28 -17.58
CA ILE A 112 7.04 3.18 -16.42
C ILE A 112 7.89 4.45 -16.61
N ALA A 113 9.12 4.30 -17.09
CA ALA A 113 10.00 5.45 -17.35
C ALA A 113 9.42 6.38 -18.42
N ALA A 114 8.83 5.84 -19.49
CA ALA A 114 8.20 6.63 -20.55
C ALA A 114 6.99 7.42 -20.06
N GLU A 115 6.11 6.80 -19.26
CA GLU A 115 4.96 7.50 -18.68
C GLU A 115 5.38 8.54 -17.63
N ALA A 116 6.38 8.24 -16.80
CA ALA A 116 6.94 9.20 -15.86
C ALA A 116 7.57 10.40 -16.59
N TRP A 117 8.23 10.16 -17.73
CA TRP A 117 8.82 11.23 -18.56
C TRP A 117 7.75 12.12 -19.16
N LYS A 118 6.64 11.58 -19.65
CA LYS A 118 5.52 12.38 -20.14
C LYS A 118 4.97 13.31 -19.05
N LEU A 119 4.75 12.79 -17.86
CA LEU A 119 4.27 13.60 -16.74
C LEU A 119 5.29 14.68 -16.33
N PHE A 120 6.58 14.37 -16.39
CA PHE A 120 7.64 15.33 -16.16
C PHE A 120 7.57 16.49 -17.16
N LEU A 121 7.42 16.20 -18.46
CA LEU A 121 7.29 17.22 -19.50
C LEU A 121 6.03 18.08 -19.32
N GLU A 122 4.89 17.47 -18.96
CA GLU A 122 3.66 18.23 -18.65
C GLU A 122 3.88 19.23 -17.49
N ILE A 123 4.67 18.86 -16.49
CA ILE A 123 5.01 19.73 -15.35
C ILE A 123 5.94 20.86 -15.80
N GLU A 124 6.94 20.55 -16.64
CA GLU A 124 7.86 21.57 -17.19
C GLU A 124 7.14 22.59 -18.07
N GLU A 125 6.19 22.17 -18.91
CA GLU A 125 5.35 23.04 -19.72
C GLU A 125 4.51 24.02 -18.89
N LYS A 126 4.21 23.67 -17.64
CA LYS A 126 3.50 24.53 -16.68
C LYS A 126 4.41 25.50 -15.91
N GLY A 127 5.66 25.60 -16.29
CA GLY A 127 6.65 26.45 -15.62
C GLY A 127 7.41 25.75 -14.49
N GLY A 128 7.43 24.42 -14.51
CA GLY A 128 8.12 23.58 -13.54
C GLY A 128 7.27 23.23 -12.32
N TYR A 129 7.83 22.41 -11.44
CA TYR A 129 7.10 21.83 -10.30
C TYR A 129 6.47 22.88 -9.36
N ALA A 130 7.19 23.98 -9.07
CA ALA A 130 6.69 24.98 -8.13
C ALA A 130 5.43 25.70 -8.63
N GLU A 131 5.41 26.08 -9.91
CA GLU A 131 4.23 26.74 -10.51
C GLU A 131 3.09 25.74 -10.71
N ALA A 132 3.36 24.53 -11.15
CA ALA A 132 2.36 23.46 -11.25
C ALA A 132 1.71 23.12 -9.89
N TYR A 133 2.50 23.12 -8.80
CA TYR A 133 1.99 22.94 -7.45
C TYR A 133 1.07 24.09 -7.00
N LYS A 134 1.51 25.34 -7.19
CA LYS A 134 0.71 26.53 -6.87
C LYS A 134 -0.60 26.57 -7.64
N ALA A 135 -0.57 26.17 -8.91
CA ALA A 135 -1.73 26.07 -9.78
C ALA A 135 -2.69 24.91 -9.42
N GLY A 136 -2.33 24.04 -8.47
CA GLY A 136 -3.14 22.90 -8.06
C GLY A 136 -3.04 21.67 -8.97
N PHE A 137 -2.25 21.71 -10.04
CA PHE A 137 -2.11 20.62 -11.00
C PHE A 137 -1.62 19.31 -10.36
N ILE A 138 -0.62 19.42 -9.47
CA ILE A 138 -0.07 18.24 -8.77
C ILE A 138 -1.15 17.59 -7.92
N LYS A 139 -1.93 18.39 -7.18
CA LYS A 139 -3.03 17.92 -6.35
C LYS A 139 -4.09 17.21 -7.18
N GLU A 140 -4.54 17.81 -8.27
CA GLU A 140 -5.54 17.24 -9.19
C GLU A 140 -5.12 15.85 -9.69
N ARG A 141 -3.86 15.70 -10.15
CA ARG A 141 -3.33 14.42 -10.65
C ARG A 141 -3.27 13.34 -9.55
N VAL A 142 -2.84 13.73 -8.35
CA VAL A 142 -2.78 12.81 -7.20
C VAL A 142 -4.19 12.40 -6.76
N GLU A 143 -5.15 13.33 -6.66
CA GLU A 143 -6.53 13.04 -6.29
C GLU A 143 -7.23 12.15 -7.32
N ALA A 144 -6.99 12.36 -8.61
CA ALA A 144 -7.52 11.49 -9.66
C ALA A 144 -7.00 10.04 -9.51
N SER A 145 -5.71 9.89 -9.24
CA SER A 145 -5.11 8.58 -8.97
C SER A 145 -5.65 7.94 -7.69
N ALA A 146 -5.82 8.73 -6.63
CA ALA A 146 -6.41 8.29 -5.36
C ALA A 146 -7.85 7.80 -5.55
N ALA A 147 -8.69 8.57 -6.26
CA ALA A 147 -10.08 8.20 -6.55
C ALA A 147 -10.17 6.90 -7.37
N ALA A 148 -9.28 6.69 -8.33
CA ALA A 148 -9.22 5.46 -9.10
C ALA A 148 -8.87 4.25 -8.22
N LYS A 149 -7.90 4.38 -7.31
CA LYS A 149 -7.53 3.35 -6.34
C LYS A 149 -8.67 3.06 -5.35
N ASP A 150 -9.30 4.10 -4.80
CA ASP A 150 -10.43 3.97 -3.87
C ASP A 150 -11.59 3.22 -4.53
N LYS A 151 -11.90 3.55 -5.79
CA LYS A 151 -12.90 2.82 -6.57
C LYS A 151 -12.51 1.35 -6.79
N ALA A 152 -11.24 1.08 -7.09
CA ALA A 152 -10.77 -0.29 -7.28
C ALA A 152 -10.89 -1.13 -6.00
N ILE A 153 -10.60 -0.53 -4.84
CA ILE A 153 -10.77 -1.16 -3.52
C ILE A 153 -12.25 -1.36 -3.20
N ALA A 154 -13.08 -0.33 -3.36
CA ALA A 154 -14.51 -0.39 -3.10
C ALA A 154 -15.22 -1.45 -3.93
N THR A 155 -14.82 -1.61 -5.18
CA THR A 155 -15.35 -2.64 -6.10
C THR A 155 -14.63 -3.98 -5.99
N ARG A 156 -13.70 -4.15 -5.05
CA ARG A 156 -12.91 -5.37 -4.82
C ARG A 156 -12.06 -5.81 -6.03
N ARG A 157 -11.80 -4.91 -6.98
CA ARG A 157 -10.87 -5.15 -8.10
C ARG A 157 -9.41 -5.09 -7.65
N GLN A 158 -9.13 -4.31 -6.62
CA GLN A 158 -7.86 -4.33 -5.91
C GLN A 158 -8.08 -4.89 -4.51
N THR A 159 -7.36 -5.95 -4.18
CA THR A 159 -7.46 -6.62 -2.88
C THR A 159 -6.53 -5.95 -1.87
N LEU A 160 -7.10 -5.60 -0.72
CA LEU A 160 -6.38 -5.37 0.53
C LEU A 160 -6.77 -6.49 1.48
N LEU A 161 -5.90 -7.45 1.63
CA LEU A 161 -6.12 -8.66 2.42
C LEU A 161 -6.46 -8.28 3.88
N GLY A 162 -7.50 -8.91 4.42
CA GLY A 162 -8.00 -8.60 5.76
C GLY A 162 -8.98 -7.42 5.83
N ALA A 163 -8.96 -6.50 4.83
CA ALA A 163 -9.84 -5.34 4.77
C ALA A 163 -11.05 -5.57 3.87
N ASN A 164 -10.86 -5.61 2.53
CA ASN A 164 -11.95 -5.79 1.59
C ASN A 164 -12.09 -7.21 1.04
N GLN A 165 -11.11 -8.08 1.35
CA GLN A 165 -11.11 -9.51 1.02
C GLN A 165 -10.42 -10.30 2.13
N PHE A 166 -10.86 -11.54 2.34
CA PHE A 166 -10.28 -12.48 3.30
C PHE A 166 -10.16 -11.91 4.73
N PRO A 167 -11.25 -11.34 5.29
CA PRO A 167 -11.23 -10.78 6.63
C PRO A 167 -11.07 -11.89 7.67
N ASN A 168 -10.44 -11.58 8.80
CA ASN A 168 -10.51 -12.44 9.96
C ASN A 168 -11.90 -12.35 10.60
N PHE A 169 -12.65 -13.46 10.57
CA PHE A 169 -14.07 -13.51 11.00
C PHE A 169 -14.26 -13.36 12.51
N THR A 170 -13.24 -13.68 13.28
CA THR A 170 -13.31 -13.71 14.75
C THR A 170 -12.64 -12.52 15.41
N GLU A 171 -11.97 -11.68 14.64
CA GLU A 171 -11.28 -10.52 15.14
C GLU A 171 -12.25 -9.43 15.56
N VAL A 172 -11.98 -8.83 16.71
CA VAL A 172 -12.64 -7.63 17.22
C VAL A 172 -11.59 -6.52 17.27
N ALA A 173 -11.99 -5.30 16.97
CA ALA A 173 -11.09 -4.16 17.00
C ALA A 173 -10.36 -4.06 18.35
N PRO A 174 -9.03 -3.95 18.36
CA PRO A 174 -8.29 -3.54 19.55
C PRO A 174 -8.86 -2.25 20.13
N LYS A 175 -8.83 -2.10 21.45
CA LYS A 175 -9.37 -0.90 22.11
C LYS A 175 -8.63 0.37 21.73
N GLU A 176 -7.38 0.21 21.35
CA GLU A 176 -6.44 1.26 20.97
C GLU A 176 -6.79 1.93 19.63
N ILE A 177 -7.56 1.25 18.75
CA ILE A 177 -7.96 1.84 17.48
C ILE A 177 -8.91 3.01 17.73
N THR A 178 -8.48 4.21 17.39
CA THR A 178 -9.30 5.42 17.48
C THR A 178 -10.11 5.67 16.19
N ALA A 179 -11.14 6.51 16.27
CA ALA A 179 -11.89 6.90 15.08
C ALA A 179 -11.02 7.66 14.07
N GLU A 180 -10.05 8.44 14.58
CA GLU A 180 -9.10 9.19 13.76
C GLU A 180 -8.21 8.26 12.92
N ALA A 181 -7.79 7.13 13.48
CA ALA A 181 -6.95 6.15 12.78
C ALA A 181 -7.63 5.57 11.52
N VAL A 182 -8.95 5.57 11.46
CA VAL A 182 -9.74 5.03 10.33
C VAL A 182 -10.46 6.12 9.54
N THR A 183 -10.27 7.40 9.87
CA THR A 183 -10.89 8.53 9.17
C THR A 183 -9.86 9.19 8.25
N ARG A 184 -10.21 9.34 6.97
CA ARG A 184 -9.35 10.05 6.02
C ARG A 184 -9.22 11.51 6.45
N PRO A 185 -7.99 12.03 6.64
CA PRO A 185 -7.80 13.42 7.01
C PRO A 185 -8.29 14.37 5.91
N ALA A 186 -8.88 15.49 6.30
CA ALA A 186 -9.26 16.54 5.35
C ALA A 186 -8.01 17.19 4.73
N ALA A 187 -8.05 17.42 3.42
CA ALA A 187 -6.99 18.14 2.73
C ALA A 187 -7.33 19.64 2.71
N GLU A 188 -6.40 20.47 3.20
CA GLU A 188 -6.52 21.92 3.14
C GLU A 188 -5.66 22.51 2.02
N GLY A 189 -6.22 23.40 1.22
CA GLY A 189 -5.51 24.04 0.11
C GLY A 189 -4.92 23.02 -0.86
N ASN A 190 -3.66 23.20 -1.25
CA ASN A 190 -2.92 22.31 -2.17
C ASN A 190 -2.10 21.21 -1.43
N VAL A 191 -2.30 21.05 -0.12
CA VAL A 191 -1.56 20.06 0.68
C VAL A 191 -2.00 18.64 0.28
N LEU A 192 -1.03 17.77 0.05
CA LEU A 192 -1.25 16.35 -0.17
C LEU A 192 -1.31 15.65 1.19
N THR A 193 -2.46 15.08 1.52
CA THR A 193 -2.68 14.43 2.81
C THR A 193 -2.56 12.92 2.67
N PRO A 194 -1.59 12.27 3.35
CA PRO A 194 -1.47 10.82 3.35
C PRO A 194 -2.71 10.14 3.94
N TYR A 195 -3.09 9.01 3.38
CA TYR A 195 -4.18 8.16 3.89
C TYR A 195 -3.91 6.69 3.57
N ARG A 196 -4.62 5.78 4.25
CA ARG A 196 -4.53 4.34 4.03
C ARG A 196 -5.71 3.85 3.20
N GLY A 197 -5.45 2.94 2.26
CA GLY A 197 -6.48 2.43 1.35
C GLY A 197 -7.60 1.63 2.03
N ALA A 198 -7.34 1.08 3.23
CA ALA A 198 -8.30 0.29 3.99
C ALA A 198 -9.30 1.13 4.81
N MET A 199 -9.03 2.43 5.03
CA MET A 199 -9.76 3.27 6.01
C MET A 199 -11.29 3.19 5.89
N ALA A 200 -11.84 3.18 4.68
CA ALA A 200 -13.30 3.13 4.50
C ALA A 200 -13.92 1.82 5.02
N PHE A 201 -13.28 0.69 4.75
CA PHE A 201 -13.73 -0.61 5.27
C PHE A 201 -13.51 -0.72 6.78
N GLU A 202 -12.39 -0.24 7.26
CA GLU A 202 -12.03 -0.23 8.68
C GLU A 202 -12.99 0.64 9.50
N ALA A 203 -13.36 1.83 8.99
CA ALA A 203 -14.33 2.69 9.65
C ALA A 203 -15.71 2.02 9.77
N MET A 204 -16.16 1.35 8.71
CA MET A 204 -17.42 0.61 8.72
C MET A 204 -17.37 -0.55 9.73
N ARG A 205 -16.29 -1.33 9.74
CA ARG A 205 -16.10 -2.44 10.68
C ARG A 205 -16.00 -1.96 12.11
N LEU A 206 -15.24 -0.89 12.37
CA LEU A 206 -15.10 -0.30 13.70
C LEU A 206 -16.46 0.23 14.25
N HIS A 207 -17.28 0.81 13.37
CA HIS A 207 -18.63 1.24 13.74
C HIS A 207 -19.49 0.05 14.20
N VAL A 208 -19.44 -1.07 13.46
CA VAL A 208 -20.17 -2.29 13.85
C VAL A 208 -19.67 -2.85 15.17
N ASP A 209 -18.35 -2.98 15.34
CA ASP A 209 -17.73 -3.52 16.56
C ASP A 209 -18.10 -2.67 17.81
N ARG A 210 -18.17 -1.35 17.66
CA ARG A 210 -18.48 -0.41 18.76
C ARG A 210 -19.97 -0.18 19.01
N SER A 211 -20.81 -0.59 18.08
CA SER A 211 -22.27 -0.38 18.22
C SER A 211 -22.90 -1.18 19.37
N GLY A 212 -22.16 -2.13 19.95
CA GLY A 212 -22.67 -3.10 20.92
C GLY A 212 -23.70 -4.07 20.34
N LYS A 213 -24.06 -3.90 19.08
CA LYS A 213 -24.96 -4.79 18.32
C LYS A 213 -24.09 -5.56 17.33
N GLN A 214 -24.15 -6.88 17.40
CA GLN A 214 -23.49 -7.74 16.40
C GLN A 214 -24.54 -8.18 15.38
N PRO A 215 -24.67 -7.49 14.23
CA PRO A 215 -25.56 -7.91 13.18
C PRO A 215 -25.13 -9.29 12.67
N LYS A 216 -26.13 -10.15 12.39
CA LYS A 216 -25.91 -11.48 11.87
C LYS A 216 -26.61 -11.60 10.53
N ALA A 217 -25.93 -12.17 9.55
CA ALA A 217 -26.49 -12.61 8.29
C ALA A 217 -26.60 -14.12 8.30
N PHE A 218 -27.76 -14.65 8.02
CA PHE A 218 -27.99 -16.09 7.87
C PHE A 218 -27.96 -16.45 6.39
N MET A 219 -27.13 -17.43 6.02
CA MET A 219 -27.01 -17.92 4.65
C MET A 219 -27.96 -19.10 4.43
N LEU A 220 -29.15 -18.81 3.91
CA LEU A 220 -30.07 -19.87 3.49
C LEU A 220 -29.60 -20.46 2.15
N THR A 221 -29.02 -21.65 2.21
CA THR A 221 -28.51 -22.33 1.03
C THR A 221 -29.64 -23.17 0.38
N CYS A 222 -29.89 -22.93 -0.89
CA CYS A 222 -30.90 -23.64 -1.70
C CYS A 222 -30.33 -24.07 -3.05
N GLY A 223 -30.79 -25.22 -3.54
CA GLY A 223 -30.47 -25.73 -4.88
C GLY A 223 -29.21 -26.59 -4.91
N ASN A 224 -28.46 -26.51 -6.02
CA ASN A 224 -27.25 -27.30 -6.21
C ASN A 224 -26.19 -26.96 -5.14
N LEU A 225 -25.63 -27.97 -4.48
CA LEU A 225 -24.73 -27.82 -3.35
C LEU A 225 -23.46 -27.04 -3.69
N GLU A 226 -22.86 -27.25 -4.86
CA GLU A 226 -21.63 -26.57 -5.27
C GLU A 226 -21.88 -25.07 -5.47
N MET A 227 -22.96 -24.73 -6.17
CA MET A 227 -23.36 -23.34 -6.39
C MET A 227 -23.79 -22.65 -5.11
N ALA A 228 -24.48 -23.37 -4.21
CA ALA A 228 -24.87 -22.85 -2.89
C ALA A 228 -23.64 -22.54 -2.05
N ARG A 229 -22.66 -23.43 -2.00
CA ARG A 229 -21.38 -23.22 -1.28
C ARG A 229 -20.60 -22.03 -1.86
N ALA A 230 -20.48 -21.92 -3.19
CA ALA A 230 -19.75 -20.82 -3.80
C ALA A 230 -20.39 -19.45 -3.47
N ARG A 231 -21.73 -19.36 -3.51
CA ARG A 231 -22.47 -18.15 -3.13
C ARG A 231 -22.33 -17.83 -1.66
N ALA A 232 -22.44 -18.83 -0.78
CA ALA A 232 -22.27 -18.66 0.65
C ALA A 232 -20.86 -18.16 0.97
N GLN A 233 -19.83 -18.77 0.39
CA GLN A 233 -18.43 -18.33 0.59
C GLN A 233 -18.21 -16.89 0.15
N PHE A 234 -18.75 -16.48 -1.01
CA PHE A 234 -18.68 -15.09 -1.45
C PHE A 234 -19.38 -14.15 -0.46
N SER A 235 -20.61 -14.47 -0.07
CA SER A 235 -21.42 -13.64 0.81
C SER A 235 -20.83 -13.56 2.22
N CYS A 236 -20.34 -14.68 2.77
CA CYS A 236 -19.63 -14.71 4.06
C CYS A 236 -18.43 -13.77 4.06
N ASN A 237 -17.58 -13.88 3.02
CA ASN A 237 -16.43 -13.01 2.88
C ASN A 237 -16.83 -11.54 2.75
N PHE A 238 -17.88 -11.24 1.97
CA PHE A 238 -18.36 -9.88 1.73
C PHE A 238 -18.90 -9.23 3.02
N PHE A 239 -19.80 -9.90 3.74
CA PHE A 239 -20.38 -9.36 4.96
C PHE A 239 -19.37 -9.25 6.10
N ALA A 240 -18.43 -10.18 6.19
CA ALA A 240 -17.40 -10.15 7.21
C ALA A 240 -16.43 -8.98 7.05
N CYS A 241 -16.21 -8.46 5.83
CA CYS A 241 -15.45 -7.22 5.63
C CYS A 241 -16.08 -6.01 6.32
N ALA A 242 -17.40 -6.05 6.58
CA ALA A 242 -18.12 -5.03 7.34
C ALA A 242 -18.27 -5.36 8.83
N GLY A 243 -17.66 -6.44 9.33
CA GLY A 243 -17.83 -6.89 10.71
C GLY A 243 -19.16 -7.60 11.00
N ILE A 244 -19.95 -7.91 9.97
CA ILE A 244 -21.21 -8.64 10.10
C ILE A 244 -20.91 -10.12 10.26
N ARG A 245 -21.36 -10.72 11.36
CA ARG A 245 -21.21 -12.17 11.56
C ARG A 245 -22.11 -12.93 10.60
N VAL A 246 -21.55 -13.95 9.97
CA VAL A 246 -22.30 -14.80 9.06
C VAL A 246 -22.47 -16.17 9.70
N GLN A 247 -23.72 -16.63 9.73
CA GLN A 247 -24.07 -18.00 10.10
C GLN A 247 -24.37 -18.76 8.82
N ASP A 248 -23.49 -19.68 8.49
CA ASP A 248 -23.68 -20.60 7.37
C ASP A 248 -24.48 -21.82 7.86
N ASN A 249 -25.22 -22.46 6.92
CA ASN A 249 -26.08 -23.58 7.20
C ASN A 249 -25.38 -24.90 6.87
#